data_891ebaebca402614ff9d8a0ac68e6391
#
_entry.id   891ebaebca402614ff9d8a0ac68e6391
#
_cell.length_a   1.000
_cell.length_b   1.000
_cell.length_c   1.000
_cell.angle_alpha   90.00
_cell.angle_beta   90.00
_cell.angle_gamma   90.00
#
_symmetry.space_group_name_H-M   'P 1'
#
loop_
_entity.id
_entity.type
_entity.pdbx_description
1 polymer ?
#
loop_
_entity_poly.entity_id
_entity_poly.type
_entity_poly.pdbx_seq_one_letter_code
_entity_poly.pdbx_strand_id
1 'polypeptide(L)'
;KELLEKCGLKQFRTHHFDVMLTHDVDRCFLSSYEELCDNINQMLEMGANERAQRILSDYISYKKQGSNPFDSFDELMDISDQYGFKNHFYFKPCMIGDEGFTYSLNDNFVVKVIKNILTRGHYIGLHATENTSHSYKALKMENERLKGISGCAINGGRTHCLIYSPDVFRNLDRLGLLYDSGVGFQYYN
;
A
#
# COMPACT_ATOMS: atom_id res chain seq x y z
N LYS A 1 -11.54 -1.61 35.78
CA LYS A 1 -12.85 -2.29 35.88
C LYS A 1 -13.59 -1.80 37.11
N GLU A 2 -13.02 -1.93 38.29
CA GLU A 2 -13.61 -1.54 39.58
C GLU A 2 -14.02 -0.05 39.65
N LEU A 3 -13.21 0.84 39.08
CA LEU A 3 -13.50 2.28 39.01
C LEU A 3 -14.73 2.57 38.16
N LEU A 4 -14.87 1.89 37.03
CA LEU A 4 -15.98 2.06 36.10
C LEU A 4 -17.29 1.47 36.67
N GLU A 5 -17.20 0.36 37.43
CA GLU A 5 -18.32 -0.22 38.16
C GLU A 5 -18.82 0.73 39.25
N LYS A 6 -17.91 1.42 39.97
CA LYS A 6 -18.24 2.48 40.93
C LYS A 6 -18.93 3.69 40.29
N CYS A 7 -18.66 3.95 39.01
CA CYS A 7 -19.34 5.00 38.20
C CYS A 7 -20.70 4.54 37.64
N GLY A 8 -21.19 3.37 37.97
CA GLY A 8 -22.49 2.86 37.49
C GLY A 8 -22.49 2.34 36.07
N LEU A 9 -21.33 2.17 35.44
CA LEU A 9 -21.20 1.64 34.07
C LEU A 9 -21.22 0.10 34.12
N LYS A 10 -22.37 -0.47 33.77
CA LYS A 10 -22.63 -1.92 33.85
C LYS A 10 -22.22 -2.72 32.62
N GLN A 11 -21.88 -2.09 31.51
CA GLN A 11 -21.41 -2.78 30.30
C GLN A 11 -20.03 -2.29 29.92
N PHE A 12 -19.06 -3.19 29.94
CA PHE A 12 -17.77 -3.01 29.33
C PHE A 12 -17.87 -3.55 27.91
N ARG A 13 -17.53 -2.75 26.90
CA ARG A 13 -17.25 -3.32 25.59
C ARG A 13 -16.08 -4.27 25.74
N THR A 14 -16.32 -5.54 25.48
CA THR A 14 -15.22 -6.49 25.25
C THR A 14 -14.56 -6.08 23.96
N HIS A 15 -13.39 -5.43 24.06
CA HIS A 15 -12.57 -5.17 22.89
C HIS A 15 -11.89 -6.49 22.54
N HIS A 16 -12.19 -7.00 21.34
CA HIS A 16 -11.40 -8.05 20.73
C HIS A 16 -10.13 -7.40 20.18
N PHE A 17 -9.01 -8.09 20.35
CA PHE A 17 -7.77 -7.69 19.71
C PHE A 17 -7.82 -8.17 18.26
N ASP A 18 -7.77 -7.23 17.31
CA ASP A 18 -7.71 -7.51 15.88
C ASP A 18 -6.38 -7.00 15.31
N VAL A 19 -5.82 -7.75 14.38
CA VAL A 19 -4.62 -7.37 13.64
C VAL A 19 -4.98 -7.14 12.19
N MET A 20 -4.67 -5.95 11.68
CA MET A 20 -4.76 -5.63 10.27
C MET A 20 -3.34 -5.58 9.67
N LEU A 21 -3.01 -6.54 8.82
CA LEU A 21 -1.74 -6.56 8.09
C LEU A 21 -1.89 -5.70 6.84
N THR A 22 -1.08 -4.65 6.71
CA THR A 22 -1.17 -3.68 5.61
C THR A 22 0.14 -3.59 4.84
N HIS A 23 0.06 -3.50 3.52
CA HIS A 23 1.20 -3.42 2.62
C HIS A 23 0.98 -2.31 1.60
N ASP A 24 1.85 -1.32 1.59
CA ASP A 24 1.86 -0.28 0.56
C ASP A 24 2.54 -0.85 -0.69
N VAL A 25 1.81 -0.85 -1.80
CA VAL A 25 2.30 -1.34 -3.09
C VAL A 25 2.82 -0.15 -3.88
N ASP A 26 4.03 0.27 -3.56
CA ASP A 26 4.68 1.40 -4.22
C ASP A 26 5.26 1.03 -5.59
N ARG A 27 5.70 -0.21 -5.74
CA ARG A 27 6.30 -0.74 -6.97
C ARG A 27 5.85 -2.17 -7.21
N CYS A 28 5.64 -2.51 -8.48
CA CYS A 28 5.33 -3.86 -8.93
C CYS A 28 6.43 -4.45 -9.82
N PHE A 29 7.37 -3.62 -10.28
CA PHE A 29 8.44 -4.01 -11.18
C PHE A 29 9.75 -3.37 -10.80
N LEU A 30 10.85 -3.96 -11.26
CA LEU A 30 12.13 -3.29 -11.32
C LEU A 30 12.04 -2.09 -12.26
N SER A 31 12.67 -1.03 -11.83
CA SER A 31 12.84 0.21 -12.59
C SER A 31 13.40 -0.02 -13.99
N SER A 32 13.22 0.97 -14.85
CA SER A 32 13.97 1.04 -16.12
C SER A 32 15.47 1.01 -15.83
N TYR A 33 16.27 0.72 -16.86
CA TYR A 33 17.73 0.75 -16.71
C TYR A 33 18.24 2.13 -16.26
N GLU A 34 17.63 3.20 -16.74
CA GLU A 34 17.95 4.58 -16.36
C GLU A 34 17.68 4.82 -14.88
N GLU A 35 16.48 4.50 -14.42
CA GLU A 35 16.10 4.63 -12.99
C GLU A 35 16.98 3.73 -12.10
N LEU A 36 17.39 2.54 -12.58
CA LEU A 36 18.33 1.70 -11.88
C LEU A 36 19.69 2.38 -11.69
N CYS A 37 20.22 2.98 -12.75
CA CYS A 37 21.49 3.71 -12.70
C CYS A 37 21.42 4.89 -11.72
N ASP A 38 20.34 5.64 -11.76
CA ASP A 38 20.12 6.79 -10.87
C ASP A 38 20.04 6.32 -9.39
N ASN A 39 19.30 5.27 -9.12
CA ASN A 39 19.20 4.69 -7.78
C ASN A 39 20.56 4.19 -7.27
N ILE A 40 21.35 3.50 -8.12
CA ILE A 40 22.69 3.04 -7.76
C ILE A 40 23.60 4.22 -7.46
N ASN A 41 23.62 5.23 -8.34
CA ASN A 41 24.45 6.42 -8.15
C ASN A 41 24.10 7.14 -6.83
N GLN A 42 22.82 7.34 -6.56
CA GLN A 42 22.36 7.93 -5.31
C GLN A 42 22.81 7.12 -4.08
N MET A 43 22.74 5.79 -4.13
CA MET A 43 23.21 4.95 -3.02
C MET A 43 24.72 5.05 -2.83
N LEU A 44 25.51 5.13 -3.91
CA LEU A 44 26.96 5.30 -3.86
C LEU A 44 27.34 6.67 -3.28
N GLU A 45 26.65 7.73 -3.69
CA GLU A 45 26.86 9.08 -3.14
C GLU A 45 26.56 9.16 -1.63
N MET A 46 25.59 8.38 -1.17
CA MET A 46 25.27 8.24 0.25
C MET A 46 26.19 7.29 1.02
N GLY A 47 27.18 6.68 0.36
CA GLY A 47 28.07 5.68 0.96
C GLY A 47 27.40 4.32 1.24
N ALA A 48 26.21 4.08 0.73
CA ALA A 48 25.43 2.85 0.96
C ALA A 48 25.81 1.73 -0.06
N ASN A 49 27.10 1.38 -0.12
CA ASN A 49 27.68 0.47 -1.12
C ASN A 49 27.03 -0.91 -1.13
N GLU A 50 26.77 -1.50 0.02
CA GLU A 50 26.12 -2.82 0.12
C GLU A 50 24.70 -2.81 -0.47
N ARG A 51 23.98 -1.71 -0.26
CA ARG A 51 22.64 -1.53 -0.82
C ARG A 51 22.67 -1.39 -2.33
N ALA A 52 23.62 -0.61 -2.86
CA ALA A 52 23.85 -0.49 -4.30
C ALA A 52 24.18 -1.84 -4.95
N GLN A 53 25.06 -2.64 -4.33
CA GLN A 53 25.38 -4.00 -4.80
C GLN A 53 24.17 -4.92 -4.80
N ARG A 54 23.33 -4.86 -3.77
CA ARG A 54 22.10 -5.66 -3.68
C ARG A 54 21.13 -5.30 -4.81
N ILE A 55 20.86 -4.02 -5.02
CA ILE A 55 19.98 -3.53 -6.11
C ILE A 55 20.48 -4.03 -7.48
N LEU A 56 21.79 -3.95 -7.72
CA LEU A 56 22.39 -4.43 -8.96
C LEU A 56 22.28 -5.96 -9.12
N SER A 57 22.51 -6.70 -8.04
CA SER A 57 22.38 -8.16 -8.02
C SER A 57 20.96 -8.61 -8.31
N ASP A 58 19.97 -7.97 -7.71
CA ASP A 58 18.54 -8.25 -7.92
C ASP A 58 18.13 -7.98 -9.38
N TYR A 59 18.61 -6.88 -9.95
CA TYR A 59 18.37 -6.56 -11.36
C TYR A 59 19.00 -7.60 -12.30
N ILE A 60 20.23 -8.02 -12.05
CA ILE A 60 20.91 -9.05 -12.84
C ILE A 60 20.19 -10.39 -12.75
N SER A 61 19.74 -10.77 -11.55
CA SER A 61 18.96 -11.98 -11.30
C SER A 61 17.63 -11.95 -12.05
N TYR A 62 16.91 -10.83 -11.96
CA TYR A 62 15.69 -10.62 -12.72
C TYR A 62 15.90 -10.77 -14.24
N LYS A 63 16.91 -10.12 -14.78
CA LYS A 63 17.22 -10.20 -16.23
C LYS A 63 17.62 -11.60 -16.69
N LYS A 64 18.31 -12.36 -15.84
CA LYS A 64 18.77 -13.73 -16.16
C LYS A 64 17.70 -14.79 -15.96
N GLN A 65 16.91 -14.67 -14.89
CA GLN A 65 16.00 -15.72 -14.45
C GLN A 65 14.53 -15.39 -14.74
N GLY A 66 14.21 -14.15 -15.13
CA GLY A 66 12.86 -13.68 -15.34
C GLY A 66 12.04 -13.57 -14.04
N SER A 67 12.69 -13.68 -12.87
CA SER A 67 12.02 -13.54 -11.58
C SER A 67 11.87 -12.07 -11.21
N ASN A 68 10.64 -11.63 -10.96
CA ASN A 68 10.37 -10.27 -10.51
C ASN A 68 10.61 -10.16 -8.99
N PRO A 69 11.61 -9.41 -8.50
CA PRO A 69 11.91 -9.31 -7.07
C PRO A 69 10.83 -8.58 -6.26
N PHE A 70 9.89 -7.90 -6.93
CA PHE A 70 8.73 -7.28 -6.29
C PHE A 70 7.50 -8.21 -6.24
N ASP A 71 7.59 -9.44 -6.78
CA ASP A 71 6.53 -10.42 -6.75
C ASP A 71 6.62 -11.28 -5.47
N SER A 72 6.31 -10.66 -4.34
CA SER A 72 6.24 -11.31 -3.02
C SER A 72 4.80 -11.48 -2.53
N PHE A 73 3.82 -11.23 -3.37
CA PHE A 73 2.40 -11.22 -2.96
C PHE A 73 1.94 -12.58 -2.45
N ASP A 74 2.26 -13.66 -3.16
CA ASP A 74 1.87 -15.01 -2.75
C ASP A 74 2.54 -15.41 -1.44
N GLU A 75 3.82 -15.13 -1.26
CA GLU A 75 4.55 -15.42 -0.03
C GLU A 75 3.95 -14.68 1.17
N LEU A 76 3.64 -13.39 1.03
CA LEU A 76 2.99 -12.60 2.08
C LEU A 76 1.62 -13.16 2.44
N MET A 77 0.84 -13.57 1.44
CA MET A 77 -0.47 -14.17 1.66
C MET A 77 -0.36 -15.56 2.29
N ASP A 78 0.59 -16.38 1.88
CA ASP A 78 0.83 -17.72 2.45
C ASP A 78 1.17 -17.63 3.95
N ILE A 79 2.09 -16.73 4.31
CA ILE A 79 2.44 -16.50 5.72
C ILE A 79 1.20 -16.05 6.51
N SER A 80 0.43 -15.11 5.99
CA SER A 80 -0.73 -14.58 6.71
C SER A 80 -1.83 -15.62 6.86
N ASP A 81 -2.11 -16.40 5.81
CA ASP A 81 -3.10 -17.48 5.82
C ASP A 81 -2.73 -18.58 6.83
N GLN A 82 -1.43 -18.88 6.97
CA GLN A 82 -0.93 -19.84 7.97
C GLN A 82 -1.31 -19.44 9.41
N TYR A 83 -1.37 -18.14 9.69
CA TYR A 83 -1.72 -17.60 11.01
C TYR A 83 -3.19 -17.14 11.11
N GLY A 84 -4.00 -17.36 10.07
CA GLY A 84 -5.40 -16.99 10.04
C GLY A 84 -5.68 -15.50 9.86
N PHE A 85 -4.69 -14.73 9.39
CA PHE A 85 -4.82 -13.30 9.10
C PHE A 85 -5.10 -13.03 7.64
N LYS A 86 -5.65 -11.85 7.35
CA LYS A 86 -5.82 -11.33 6.00
C LYS A 86 -5.02 -10.06 5.80
N ASN A 87 -4.37 -9.97 4.63
CA ASN A 87 -3.61 -8.81 4.20
C ASN A 87 -4.50 -7.78 3.52
N HIS A 88 -4.15 -6.52 3.68
CA HIS A 88 -4.68 -5.37 2.95
C HIS A 88 -3.56 -4.79 2.09
N PHE A 89 -3.67 -4.92 0.77
CA PHE A 89 -2.70 -4.37 -0.17
C PHE A 89 -3.22 -3.05 -0.73
N TYR A 90 -2.48 -1.98 -0.50
CA TYR A 90 -2.86 -0.64 -0.94
C TYR A 90 -2.14 -0.28 -2.24
N PHE A 91 -2.91 -0.17 -3.31
CA PHE A 91 -2.40 0.11 -4.65
C PHE A 91 -2.47 1.58 -5.00
N LYS A 92 -1.45 2.09 -5.72
CA LYS A 92 -1.39 3.45 -6.26
C LYS A 92 -2.05 3.50 -7.63
N PRO A 93 -3.18 4.20 -7.81
CA PRO A 93 -3.87 4.27 -9.09
C PRO A 93 -3.33 5.39 -10.00
N CYS A 94 -2.04 5.68 -9.95
CA CYS A 94 -1.41 6.67 -10.82
C CYS A 94 -1.57 6.31 -12.30
N MET A 95 -1.57 7.33 -13.15
CA MET A 95 -1.44 7.17 -14.61
C MET A 95 -0.05 7.54 -15.07
N ILE A 96 0.32 7.07 -16.27
CA ILE A 96 1.56 7.50 -16.93
C ILE A 96 1.56 9.03 -17.02
N GLY A 97 2.64 9.65 -16.53
CA GLY A 97 2.79 11.10 -16.46
C GLY A 97 2.36 11.73 -15.14
N ASP A 98 1.70 10.98 -14.26
CA ASP A 98 1.46 11.45 -12.88
C ASP A 98 2.76 11.39 -12.07
N GLU A 99 2.94 12.34 -11.16
CA GLU A 99 4.04 12.30 -10.20
C GLU A 99 3.95 11.05 -9.32
N GLY A 100 5.09 10.37 -9.13
CA GLY A 100 5.15 9.12 -8.37
C GLY A 100 4.58 7.91 -9.11
N PHE A 101 4.36 8.00 -10.42
CA PHE A 101 4.00 6.85 -11.25
C PHE A 101 5.12 5.81 -11.24
N THR A 102 4.79 4.57 -10.91
CA THR A 102 5.75 3.46 -10.86
C THR A 102 5.25 2.20 -11.59
N TYR A 103 3.93 2.07 -11.74
CA TYR A 103 3.28 0.99 -12.48
C TYR A 103 1.88 1.41 -12.92
N SER A 104 1.36 0.74 -13.93
CA SER A 104 -0.02 0.91 -14.39
C SER A 104 -0.93 -0.15 -13.77
N LEU A 105 -2.10 0.24 -13.26
CA LEU A 105 -3.11 -0.73 -12.85
C LEU A 105 -3.62 -1.61 -14.01
N ASN A 106 -3.45 -1.16 -15.27
CA ASN A 106 -3.81 -1.93 -16.46
C ASN A 106 -2.73 -2.93 -16.90
N ASP A 107 -1.58 -2.97 -16.24
CA ASP A 107 -0.56 -3.95 -16.54
C ASP A 107 -1.06 -5.36 -16.25
N ASN A 108 -0.78 -6.30 -17.16
CA ASN A 108 -1.25 -7.67 -17.06
C ASN A 108 -0.80 -8.37 -15.77
N PHE A 109 0.41 -8.08 -15.28
CA PHE A 109 0.91 -8.61 -14.02
C PHE A 109 0.11 -8.04 -12.85
N VAL A 110 -0.08 -6.71 -12.79
CA VAL A 110 -0.82 -6.03 -11.72
C VAL A 110 -2.28 -6.53 -11.65
N VAL A 111 -2.94 -6.64 -12.81
CA VAL A 111 -4.31 -7.18 -12.89
C VAL A 111 -4.39 -8.61 -12.36
N LYS A 112 -3.40 -9.46 -12.69
CA LYS A 112 -3.34 -10.84 -12.17
C LYS A 112 -3.14 -10.86 -10.65
N VAL A 113 -2.23 -10.04 -10.14
CA VAL A 113 -1.97 -9.91 -8.69
C VAL A 113 -3.23 -9.48 -7.96
N ILE A 114 -3.91 -8.41 -8.41
CA ILE A 114 -5.16 -7.93 -7.81
C ILE A 114 -6.22 -9.03 -7.77
N LYS A 115 -6.42 -9.74 -8.88
CA LYS A 115 -7.37 -10.85 -8.95
C LYS A 115 -7.01 -11.99 -7.99
N ASN A 116 -5.73 -12.34 -7.91
CA ASN A 116 -5.24 -13.38 -7.00
C ASN A 116 -5.49 -13.01 -5.53
N ILE A 117 -5.15 -11.79 -5.14
CA ILE A 117 -5.39 -11.25 -3.80
C ILE A 117 -6.87 -11.40 -3.41
N LEU A 118 -7.78 -10.96 -4.28
CA LEU A 118 -9.22 -11.04 -4.04
C LEU A 118 -9.75 -12.48 -4.02
N THR A 119 -9.26 -13.35 -4.92
CA THR A 119 -9.66 -14.77 -4.97
C THR A 119 -9.26 -15.51 -3.70
N ARG A 120 -8.12 -15.15 -3.09
CA ARG A 120 -7.65 -15.70 -1.81
C ARG A 120 -8.33 -15.07 -0.59
N GLY A 121 -9.28 -14.14 -0.80
CA GLY A 121 -10.02 -13.48 0.28
C GLY A 121 -9.21 -12.47 1.08
N HIS A 122 -8.12 -11.94 0.51
CA HIS A 122 -7.42 -10.77 1.02
C HIS A 122 -8.05 -9.48 0.47
N TYR A 123 -7.59 -8.32 0.90
CA TYR A 123 -8.23 -7.04 0.65
C TYR A 123 -7.38 -6.12 -0.22
N ILE A 124 -8.06 -5.32 -1.02
CA ILE A 124 -7.48 -4.23 -1.81
C ILE A 124 -7.91 -2.91 -1.19
N GLY A 125 -6.96 -1.98 -1.06
CA GLY A 125 -7.21 -0.63 -0.60
C GLY A 125 -6.51 0.42 -1.45
N LEU A 126 -6.88 1.68 -1.21
CA LEU A 126 -6.36 2.83 -1.92
C LEU A 126 -5.05 3.32 -1.29
N HIS A 127 -3.98 3.37 -2.08
CA HIS A 127 -2.78 4.13 -1.73
C HIS A 127 -2.81 5.47 -2.48
N ALA A 128 -3.56 6.43 -1.92
CA ALA A 128 -3.78 7.73 -2.56
C ALA A 128 -2.46 8.47 -2.75
N THR A 129 -2.24 9.02 -3.95
CA THR A 129 -1.02 9.76 -4.24
C THR A 129 -0.96 11.09 -3.49
N GLU A 130 0.25 11.60 -3.27
CA GLU A 130 0.49 12.82 -2.49
C GLU A 130 -0.35 13.99 -3.00
N ASN A 131 -0.23 14.29 -4.29
CA ASN A 131 -0.90 15.45 -4.90
C ASN A 131 -2.41 15.31 -4.99
N THR A 132 -2.93 14.08 -5.09
CA THR A 132 -4.37 13.85 -5.24
C THR A 132 -5.11 13.86 -3.92
N SER A 133 -4.44 13.56 -2.81
CA SER A 133 -5.05 13.56 -1.46
C SER A 133 -5.69 14.89 -1.09
N HIS A 134 -5.13 16.00 -1.57
CA HIS A 134 -5.66 17.35 -1.34
C HIS A 134 -6.82 17.74 -2.28
N SER A 135 -7.07 16.97 -3.33
CA SER A 135 -8.13 17.23 -4.31
C SER A 135 -9.17 16.13 -4.32
N TYR A 136 -10.37 16.41 -3.80
CA TYR A 136 -11.45 15.43 -3.82
C TYR A 136 -11.75 14.87 -5.22
N LYS A 137 -11.69 15.72 -6.25
CA LYS A 137 -11.93 15.29 -7.64
C LYS A 137 -10.86 14.28 -8.09
N ALA A 138 -9.60 14.58 -7.85
CA ALA A 138 -8.49 13.70 -8.23
C ALA A 138 -8.54 12.40 -7.42
N LEU A 139 -8.71 12.48 -6.11
CA LEU A 139 -8.87 11.33 -5.22
C LEU A 139 -10.02 10.41 -5.64
N LYS A 140 -11.16 10.99 -6.03
CA LYS A 140 -12.30 10.23 -6.56
C LYS A 140 -11.93 9.49 -7.84
N MET A 141 -11.20 10.14 -8.75
CA MET A 141 -10.75 9.48 -9.99
C MET A 141 -9.81 8.32 -9.73
N GLU A 142 -8.88 8.45 -8.79
CA GLU A 142 -8.00 7.34 -8.37
C GLU A 142 -8.81 6.17 -7.81
N ASN A 143 -9.74 6.45 -6.91
CA ASN A 143 -10.60 5.43 -6.32
C ASN A 143 -11.45 4.70 -7.37
N GLU A 144 -12.04 5.43 -8.33
CA GLU A 144 -12.82 4.82 -9.40
C GLU A 144 -11.97 3.97 -10.35
N ARG A 145 -10.73 4.37 -10.63
CA ARG A 145 -9.78 3.52 -11.38
C ARG A 145 -9.51 2.21 -10.67
N LEU A 146 -9.21 2.26 -9.37
CA LEU A 146 -8.94 1.06 -8.58
C LEU A 146 -10.17 0.16 -8.49
N LYS A 147 -11.35 0.73 -8.27
CA LYS A 147 -12.63 -0.01 -8.32
C LYS A 147 -12.87 -0.67 -9.67
N GLY A 148 -12.59 0.03 -10.76
CA GLY A 148 -12.78 -0.50 -12.11
C GLY A 148 -11.92 -1.73 -12.40
N ILE A 149 -10.68 -1.76 -11.91
CA ILE A 149 -9.75 -2.88 -12.10
C ILE A 149 -10.04 -4.02 -11.11
N SER A 150 -10.28 -3.71 -9.85
CA SER A 150 -10.53 -4.72 -8.80
C SER A 150 -11.93 -5.34 -8.91
N GLY A 151 -12.90 -4.61 -9.42
CA GLY A 151 -14.30 -5.04 -9.45
C GLY A 151 -14.97 -5.07 -8.08
N CYS A 152 -14.35 -4.51 -7.04
CA CYS A 152 -14.88 -4.50 -5.68
C CYS A 152 -14.93 -3.07 -5.09
N ALA A 153 -15.68 -2.92 -4.00
CA ALA A 153 -15.68 -1.69 -3.22
C ALA A 153 -14.32 -1.51 -2.52
N ILE A 154 -13.79 -0.29 -2.54
CA ILE A 154 -12.60 0.08 -1.80
C ILE A 154 -13.06 0.69 -0.47
N ASN A 155 -12.80 -0.02 0.62
CA ASN A 155 -13.30 0.34 1.94
C ASN A 155 -12.32 1.20 2.75
N GLY A 156 -11.07 1.26 2.37
CA GLY A 156 -10.05 2.02 3.08
C GLY A 156 -8.73 2.06 2.37
N GLY A 157 -7.73 2.61 3.03
CA GLY A 157 -6.40 2.75 2.46
C GLY A 157 -5.45 3.54 3.34
N ARG A 158 -4.48 4.14 2.68
CA ARG A 158 -3.44 4.99 3.26
C ARG A 158 -2.96 5.98 2.23
N THR A 159 -2.77 7.23 2.61
CA THR A 159 -2.12 8.22 1.74
C THR A 159 -0.63 7.92 1.61
N HIS A 160 -0.09 8.05 0.40
CA HIS A 160 1.36 7.94 0.15
C HIS A 160 2.10 8.96 1.01
N CYS A 161 3.30 8.61 1.48
CA CYS A 161 4.10 9.41 2.41
C CYS A 161 3.39 9.75 3.74
N LEU A 162 2.33 9.04 4.11
CA LEU A 162 1.55 9.25 5.34
C LEU A 162 1.06 10.69 5.50
N ILE A 163 0.74 11.36 4.40
CA ILE A 163 0.27 12.74 4.42
C ILE A 163 -1.09 12.79 5.09
N TYR A 164 -1.20 13.64 6.08
CA TYR A 164 -2.46 13.89 6.76
C TYR A 164 -2.69 15.39 6.98
N SER A 165 -3.92 15.79 6.82
CA SER A 165 -4.41 17.11 7.16
C SER A 165 -5.94 17.05 7.31
N PRO A 166 -6.57 18.05 7.92
CA PRO A 166 -8.03 18.11 8.00
C PRO A 166 -8.71 18.03 6.63
N ASP A 167 -8.09 18.55 5.57
CA ASP A 167 -8.64 18.51 4.21
C ASP A 167 -8.53 17.11 3.61
N VAL A 168 -7.41 16.41 3.82
CA VAL A 168 -7.24 15.03 3.39
C VAL A 168 -8.32 14.15 4.04
N PHE A 169 -8.47 14.23 5.35
CA PHE A 169 -9.51 13.44 6.06
C PHE A 169 -10.93 13.74 5.57
N ARG A 170 -11.26 15.02 5.33
CA ARG A 170 -12.57 15.38 4.75
C ARG A 170 -12.76 14.79 3.36
N ASN A 171 -11.71 14.74 2.55
CA ASN A 171 -11.78 14.15 1.22
C ASN A 171 -11.96 12.63 1.27
N LEU A 172 -11.27 11.94 2.18
CA LEU A 172 -11.42 10.50 2.40
C LEU A 172 -12.83 10.15 2.92
N ASP A 173 -13.34 10.93 3.87
CA ASP A 173 -14.70 10.79 4.39
C ASP A 173 -15.76 11.00 3.29
N ARG A 174 -15.64 12.07 2.49
CA ARG A 174 -16.53 12.33 1.34
C ARG A 174 -16.47 11.22 0.28
N LEU A 175 -15.34 10.53 0.17
CA LEU A 175 -15.17 9.39 -0.72
C LEU A 175 -15.91 8.14 -0.21
N GLY A 176 -16.24 8.11 1.08
CA GLY A 176 -16.96 7.02 1.74
C GLY A 176 -16.02 5.88 2.18
N LEU A 177 -14.73 6.16 2.40
CA LEU A 177 -13.83 5.19 2.99
C LEU A 177 -14.21 4.97 4.46
N LEU A 178 -14.19 3.72 4.89
CA LEU A 178 -14.56 3.31 6.25
C LEU A 178 -13.40 3.47 7.24
N TYR A 179 -12.16 3.46 6.75
CA TYR A 179 -10.96 3.64 7.56
C TYR A 179 -9.83 4.26 6.74
N ASP A 180 -8.93 4.92 7.44
CA ASP A 180 -7.61 5.34 6.98
C ASP A 180 -6.55 4.82 7.95
N SER A 181 -5.45 4.29 7.43
CA SER A 181 -4.33 3.76 8.22
C SER A 181 -3.07 4.60 8.07
N GLY A 182 -3.21 5.85 7.63
CA GLY A 182 -2.10 6.78 7.39
C GLY A 182 -1.54 7.45 8.64
N VAL A 183 -2.28 7.45 9.75
CA VAL A 183 -1.82 8.05 11.00
C VAL A 183 -1.03 7.04 11.81
N GLY A 184 0.25 7.34 12.07
CA GLY A 184 1.14 6.46 12.82
C GLY A 184 2.15 7.24 13.68
N PHE A 185 2.86 6.52 14.53
CA PHE A 185 3.87 7.07 15.44
C PHE A 185 5.29 6.97 14.86
N GLN A 186 5.44 7.22 13.57
CA GLN A 186 6.67 6.98 12.81
C GLN A 186 7.91 7.72 13.35
N TYR A 187 7.73 8.79 14.12
CA TYR A 187 8.79 9.69 14.56
C TYR A 187 8.98 9.81 16.09
N TYR A 188 8.34 8.93 16.85
CA TYR A 188 8.50 8.89 18.30
C TYR A 188 9.30 7.66 18.70
N ASN A 189 10.61 7.77 18.59
CA ASN A 189 11.57 6.89 19.26
C ASN A 189 12.23 7.65 20.40
#